data_109753a175f008f15f307d0eedd84ee1
#
_entry.id   109753a175f008f15f307d0eedd84ee1
#
_cell.length_a   1.000
_cell.length_b   1.000
_cell.length_c   1.000
_cell.angle_alpha   90.00
_cell.angle_beta   90.00
_cell.angle_gamma   90.00
#
_symmetry.space_group_name_H-M   'P 1'
#
loop_
_entity.id
_entity.type
_entity.pdbx_description
1 polymer ?
#
loop_
_entity_poly.entity_id
_entity_poly.type
_entity_poly.pdbx_seq_one_letter_code
_entity_poly.pdbx_strand_id
1 'polypeptide(L)'
;MPKAPEHPNLLFIMTDDMGAWAMHCAGNSEIHTSNLDRLAAMGMRMENLFCVSPVCSPARMSVYTGQIPSQHGVHDWLAKGLLDESVLSQELREGFRMENPPFEYIWPRVSFQGDRAIHYLRGKDAFTDYLADAGYECGLSGKWHMGDSFTPQAGFTYWRTTANGGENYMFPVVLENGEMTMKRNCYVTNYIADNALRFLDIRNQEQPFCLAVHFTAPHSPWAEECHPKEYYELYRDCPFDSIPFEDIHPWVPDCDISFADWKKKPHPGVRFIHANYAPIRETWLPYCRESQRGYYAAVTAMDANVGRILDRLEAGGLLDSTMIVFTSDNGSNMGHHGIVGKGNGTYPMNMYETSVKVPGIFAWPGHIPQGVVSQTMVSHYDFMPTLLEMCGVPYQPKKELPGRSFARVLTGESNSFRDEVVVYDEYGPVRMIRTREWKLVHRYPDGPDELYDLVNDPGERDNRIDEPALQALRQAMQARLTHWFDCYVDPALDGSREDVRGGGQLTSHSFK
;
A
#
# COMPACT_ATOMS: atom_id res chain seq x y z
N MET A 1 33.30 -0.10 -19.52
CA MET A 1 32.15 0.16 -18.64
C MET A 1 32.70 0.50 -17.26
N PRO A 2 32.27 1.54 -16.59
CA PRO A 2 32.65 1.75 -15.19
C PRO A 2 32.22 0.52 -14.39
N LYS A 3 33.06 0.13 -13.42
CA LYS A 3 32.74 -0.96 -12.49
C LYS A 3 31.49 -0.55 -11.74
N ALA A 4 30.47 -1.42 -11.67
CA ALA A 4 29.30 -1.15 -10.86
C ALA A 4 29.73 -0.77 -9.44
N PRO A 5 29.09 0.21 -8.77
CA PRO A 5 29.39 0.49 -7.37
C PRO A 5 29.15 -0.78 -6.58
N GLU A 6 29.99 -1.04 -5.60
CA GLU A 6 29.90 -2.22 -4.72
C GLU A 6 28.55 -2.26 -3.98
N HIS A 7 27.96 -1.07 -3.78
CA HIS A 7 26.64 -0.84 -3.20
C HIS A 7 25.89 0.24 -4.01
N PRO A 8 24.84 -0.10 -4.77
CA PRO A 8 24.03 0.88 -5.48
C PRO A 8 23.21 1.73 -4.51
N ASN A 9 22.84 2.93 -4.92
CA ASN A 9 21.79 3.67 -4.24
C ASN A 9 20.44 2.94 -4.42
N LEU A 10 19.53 3.14 -3.48
CA LEU A 10 18.14 2.66 -3.57
C LEU A 10 17.18 3.85 -3.49
N LEU A 11 16.40 4.06 -4.53
CA LEU A 11 15.20 4.89 -4.50
C LEU A 11 13.97 3.98 -4.41
N PHE A 12 13.29 4.00 -3.28
CA PHE A 12 12.12 3.17 -3.00
C PHE A 12 10.86 4.03 -2.94
N ILE A 13 10.05 4.00 -4.00
CA ILE A 13 8.81 4.77 -4.12
C ILE A 13 7.63 3.85 -3.83
N MET A 14 6.83 4.20 -2.82
CA MET A 14 5.61 3.48 -2.47
C MET A 14 4.42 4.44 -2.43
N THR A 15 3.37 4.10 -3.16
CA THR A 15 2.09 4.82 -3.16
C THR A 15 1.12 4.18 -2.15
N ASP A 16 -0.04 4.77 -1.97
CA ASP A 16 -1.09 4.37 -1.05
C ASP A 16 -2.39 4.13 -1.84
N ASP A 17 -2.92 2.91 -1.79
CA ASP A 17 -4.17 2.54 -2.49
C ASP A 17 -4.09 2.63 -4.03
N MET A 18 -2.95 2.26 -4.63
CA MET A 18 -2.83 2.25 -6.08
C MET A 18 -2.94 0.84 -6.66
N GLY A 19 -4.01 0.59 -7.43
CA GLY A 19 -4.15 -0.66 -8.16
C GLY A 19 -3.15 -0.79 -9.32
N ALA A 20 -2.70 -2.00 -9.62
CA ALA A 20 -1.81 -2.27 -10.76
C ALA A 20 -2.38 -1.78 -12.10
N TRP A 21 -3.71 -1.74 -12.23
CA TRP A 21 -4.46 -1.25 -13.39
C TRP A 21 -4.34 0.26 -13.61
N ALA A 22 -3.91 1.03 -12.62
CA ALA A 22 -3.92 2.50 -12.63
C ALA A 22 -2.64 3.10 -13.22
N MET A 23 -2.10 2.50 -14.28
CA MET A 23 -0.94 2.98 -15.04
C MET A 23 -1.19 2.86 -16.54
N HIS A 24 -0.72 3.83 -17.31
CA HIS A 24 -0.81 3.77 -18.78
C HIS A 24 -0.01 2.58 -19.32
N CYS A 25 1.21 2.35 -18.85
CA CYS A 25 2.03 1.18 -19.22
C CYS A 25 1.42 -0.17 -18.81
N ALA A 26 0.40 -0.19 -17.97
CA ALA A 26 -0.36 -1.38 -17.61
C ALA A 26 -1.65 -1.57 -18.45
N GLY A 27 -1.87 -0.70 -19.45
CA GLY A 27 -2.98 -0.80 -20.40
C GLY A 27 -4.14 0.17 -20.13
N ASN A 28 -4.07 1.02 -19.12
CA ASN A 28 -5.07 2.07 -18.91
C ASN A 28 -4.79 3.29 -19.81
N SER A 29 -5.46 3.37 -20.96
CA SER A 29 -5.24 4.42 -21.95
C SER A 29 -5.80 5.80 -21.55
N GLU A 30 -6.58 5.88 -20.47
CA GLU A 30 -7.21 7.13 -20.04
C GLU A 30 -6.40 7.88 -18.99
N ILE A 31 -5.50 7.19 -18.27
CA ILE A 31 -4.74 7.77 -17.17
C ILE A 31 -3.38 8.33 -17.66
N HIS A 32 -3.04 9.52 -17.21
CA HIS A 32 -1.79 10.18 -17.61
C HIS A 32 -0.66 9.85 -16.62
N THR A 33 0.20 8.88 -16.98
CA THR A 33 1.33 8.43 -16.15
C THR A 33 2.61 8.28 -17.00
N SER A 34 2.98 9.32 -17.72
CA SER A 34 4.12 9.32 -18.66
C SER A 34 5.48 9.09 -17.97
N ASN A 35 5.62 9.47 -16.70
CA ASN A 35 6.85 9.26 -15.95
C ASN A 35 6.95 7.81 -15.43
N LEU A 36 5.83 7.18 -15.08
CA LEU A 36 5.81 5.73 -14.81
C LEU A 36 6.06 4.92 -16.08
N ASP A 37 5.57 5.37 -17.24
CA ASP A 37 5.89 4.77 -18.54
C ASP A 37 7.39 4.87 -18.83
N ARG A 38 8.00 6.05 -18.58
CA ARG A 38 9.46 6.25 -18.67
C ARG A 38 10.20 5.29 -17.76
N LEU A 39 9.78 5.17 -16.49
CA LEU A 39 10.40 4.27 -15.53
C LEU A 39 10.26 2.79 -15.95
N ALA A 40 9.10 2.38 -16.44
CA ALA A 40 8.87 1.03 -16.96
C ALA A 40 9.74 0.73 -18.21
N ALA A 41 9.93 1.73 -19.07
CA ALA A 41 10.82 1.60 -20.23
C ALA A 41 12.29 1.49 -19.84
N MET A 42 12.69 2.02 -18.68
CA MET A 42 14.06 1.95 -18.15
C MET A 42 14.37 0.62 -17.45
N GLY A 43 13.37 -0.22 -17.19
CA GLY A 43 13.55 -1.42 -16.39
C GLY A 43 12.53 -2.52 -16.69
N MET A 44 12.07 -3.20 -15.64
CA MET A 44 11.13 -4.31 -15.69
C MET A 44 9.85 -3.97 -14.93
N ARG A 45 8.70 -4.17 -15.57
CA ARG A 45 7.39 -4.12 -14.93
C ARG A 45 6.93 -5.54 -14.56
N MET A 46 6.55 -5.73 -13.32
CA MET A 46 5.97 -6.99 -12.84
C MET A 46 4.46 -6.97 -13.05
N GLU A 47 3.95 -7.89 -13.86
CA GLU A 47 2.50 -8.00 -14.12
C GLU A 47 1.74 -8.61 -12.92
N ASN A 48 2.41 -9.45 -12.12
CA ASN A 48 1.82 -10.22 -11.04
C ASN A 48 2.55 -9.96 -9.72
N LEU A 49 2.54 -8.70 -9.27
CA LEU A 49 2.98 -8.33 -7.92
C LEU A 49 1.76 -8.20 -7.01
N PHE A 50 1.83 -8.82 -5.83
CA PHE A 50 0.75 -8.87 -4.86
C PHE A 50 1.15 -8.25 -3.53
N CYS A 51 0.22 -7.54 -2.90
CA CYS A 51 0.37 -7.16 -1.49
C CYS A 51 0.21 -8.40 -0.59
N VAL A 52 0.63 -8.28 0.67
CA VAL A 52 0.43 -9.35 1.68
C VAL A 52 -0.96 -9.24 2.31
N SER A 53 -1.43 -8.03 2.48
CA SER A 53 -2.77 -7.69 2.95
C SER A 53 -3.29 -6.51 2.14
N PRO A 54 -4.57 -6.47 1.75
CA PRO A 54 -5.13 -5.33 1.01
C PRO A 54 -5.50 -4.16 1.93
N VAL A 55 -4.61 -3.86 2.89
CA VAL A 55 -4.72 -2.78 3.89
C VAL A 55 -3.33 -2.21 4.19
N CYS A 56 -3.23 -0.89 4.38
CA CYS A 56 -1.96 -0.15 4.42
C CYS A 56 -0.95 -0.66 5.45
N SER A 57 -1.27 -0.62 6.76
CA SER A 57 -0.28 -0.87 7.82
C SER A 57 0.30 -2.29 7.80
N PRO A 58 -0.50 -3.37 7.66
CA PRO A 58 0.06 -4.72 7.56
C PRO A 58 0.89 -4.91 6.31
N ALA A 59 0.45 -4.36 5.16
CA ALA A 59 1.22 -4.43 3.92
C ALA A 59 2.58 -3.72 4.03
N ARG A 60 2.60 -2.49 4.58
CA ARG A 60 3.83 -1.72 4.81
C ARG A 60 4.80 -2.44 5.73
N MET A 61 4.31 -2.98 6.86
CA MET A 61 5.12 -3.78 7.78
C MET A 61 5.75 -4.98 7.07
N SER A 62 4.99 -5.66 6.21
CA SER A 62 5.48 -6.82 5.45
C SER A 62 6.56 -6.45 4.42
N VAL A 63 6.39 -5.31 3.71
CA VAL A 63 7.40 -4.78 2.78
C VAL A 63 8.73 -4.53 3.49
N TYR A 64 8.68 -3.91 4.68
CA TYR A 64 9.90 -3.53 5.41
C TYR A 64 10.59 -4.70 6.09
N THR A 65 9.82 -5.66 6.62
CA THR A 65 10.38 -6.72 7.47
C THR A 65 10.47 -8.09 6.79
N GLY A 66 9.87 -8.27 5.61
CA GLY A 66 9.68 -9.60 5.00
C GLY A 66 8.76 -10.53 5.79
N GLN A 67 8.25 -10.06 6.94
CA GLN A 67 7.33 -10.80 7.80
C GLN A 67 5.88 -10.63 7.33
N ILE A 68 5.04 -11.54 7.76
CA ILE A 68 3.59 -11.48 7.52
C ILE A 68 2.85 -10.97 8.77
N PRO A 69 1.59 -10.50 8.66
CA PRO A 69 0.82 -9.99 9.81
C PRO A 69 0.89 -10.89 11.05
N SER A 70 0.74 -12.22 10.88
CA SER A 70 0.89 -13.20 11.97
C SER A 70 2.34 -13.46 12.42
N GLN A 71 3.31 -12.67 11.99
CA GLN A 71 4.70 -12.66 12.48
C GLN A 71 5.11 -11.31 13.04
N HIS A 72 4.64 -10.19 12.42
CA HIS A 72 4.95 -8.85 12.91
C HIS A 72 3.87 -8.28 13.86
N GLY A 73 2.67 -8.87 13.92
CA GLY A 73 1.62 -8.54 14.87
C GLY A 73 0.76 -7.31 14.51
N VAL A 74 0.88 -6.77 13.30
CA VAL A 74 -0.01 -5.74 12.77
C VAL A 74 -0.96 -6.39 11.78
N HIS A 75 -2.21 -6.56 12.19
CA HIS A 75 -3.21 -7.34 11.47
C HIS A 75 -4.21 -6.51 10.68
N ASP A 76 -4.24 -5.19 10.91
CA ASP A 76 -5.16 -4.26 10.29
C ASP A 76 -4.54 -2.85 10.27
N TRP A 77 -5.22 -1.89 9.62
CA TRP A 77 -4.79 -0.49 9.61
C TRP A 77 -4.67 0.09 11.03
N LEU A 78 -3.65 0.90 11.24
CA LEU A 78 -3.38 1.51 12.54
C LEU A 78 -4.16 2.83 12.66
N ALA A 79 -5.26 2.79 13.40
CA ALA A 79 -6.00 3.98 13.79
C ALA A 79 -5.38 4.67 15.01
N LYS A 80 -4.53 3.94 15.75
CA LYS A 80 -3.97 4.34 17.03
C LYS A 80 -2.47 4.04 17.10
N GLY A 81 -1.78 4.65 18.07
CA GLY A 81 -0.35 4.41 18.27
C GLY A 81 0.55 5.18 17.30
N LEU A 82 0.02 6.12 16.52
CA LEU A 82 0.77 6.89 15.53
C LEU A 82 1.52 8.07 16.15
N LEU A 83 0.97 8.66 17.22
CA LEU A 83 1.50 9.84 17.89
C LEU A 83 1.24 9.78 19.39
N ASP A 84 2.12 10.40 20.16
CA ASP A 84 1.86 10.68 21.56
C ASP A 84 1.15 12.02 21.70
N GLU A 85 0.02 12.08 22.42
CA GLU A 85 -0.71 13.34 22.63
C GLU A 85 0.16 14.43 23.28
N SER A 86 1.19 14.02 24.03
CA SER A 86 2.11 14.95 24.69
C SER A 86 2.90 15.83 23.71
N VAL A 87 3.09 15.36 22.44
CA VAL A 87 3.82 16.13 21.42
C VAL A 87 2.93 17.15 20.70
N LEU A 88 1.62 17.14 20.96
CA LEU A 88 0.70 18.11 20.34
C LEU A 88 0.80 19.47 21.04
N SER A 89 1.21 20.50 20.31
CA SER A 89 1.14 21.87 20.77
C SER A 89 -0.32 22.29 21.01
N GLN A 90 -0.52 23.33 21.83
CA GLN A 90 -1.86 23.88 22.04
C GLN A 90 -2.47 24.38 20.72
N GLU A 91 -1.68 25.02 19.87
CA GLU A 91 -2.09 25.49 18.54
C GLU A 91 -2.61 24.34 17.67
N LEU A 92 -1.92 23.17 17.65
CA LEU A 92 -2.37 21.99 16.91
C LEU A 92 -3.66 21.42 17.49
N ARG A 93 -3.79 21.38 18.82
CA ARG A 93 -5.02 20.93 19.47
C ARG A 93 -6.20 21.86 19.16
N GLU A 94 -5.97 23.17 19.10
CA GLU A 94 -6.96 24.18 18.77
C GLU A 94 -7.24 24.23 17.26
N GLY A 95 -6.22 24.08 16.41
CA GLY A 95 -6.34 24.00 14.96
C GLY A 95 -7.19 22.81 14.49
N PHE A 96 -7.18 21.70 15.24
CA PHE A 96 -8.09 20.58 15.03
C PHE A 96 -9.55 20.86 15.42
N ARG A 97 -9.81 21.99 16.10
CA ARG A 97 -11.15 22.49 16.44
C ARG A 97 -11.67 23.56 15.47
N MET A 98 -11.11 23.65 14.27
CA MET A 98 -11.57 24.65 13.29
C MET A 98 -13.08 24.59 13.14
N GLU A 99 -13.75 25.70 13.45
CA GLU A 99 -15.14 25.96 13.07
C GLU A 99 -15.21 25.95 11.54
N ASN A 100 -15.92 24.98 10.98
CA ASN A 100 -16.04 24.73 9.54
C ASN A 100 -14.69 24.44 8.84
N PRO A 101 -14.05 23.29 9.05
CA PRO A 101 -13.13 22.81 8.02
C PRO A 101 -13.93 22.72 6.71
N PRO A 102 -13.35 23.10 5.55
CA PRO A 102 -14.03 23.00 4.25
C PRO A 102 -14.55 21.59 3.96
N PHE A 103 -14.16 20.64 4.80
CA PHE A 103 -14.63 19.26 4.86
C PHE A 103 -14.92 18.92 6.32
N GLU A 104 -16.05 18.24 6.58
CA GLU A 104 -16.32 17.51 7.82
C GLU A 104 -15.32 16.36 7.99
N TYR A 105 -14.03 16.65 7.88
CA TYR A 105 -12.97 15.67 8.04
C TYR A 105 -12.76 15.42 9.53
N ILE A 106 -13.38 14.35 10.00
CA ILE A 106 -13.35 13.86 11.39
C ILE A 106 -11.95 13.34 11.77
N TRP A 107 -11.03 13.19 10.82
CA TRP A 107 -9.78 12.47 10.94
C TRP A 107 -8.83 12.96 12.04
N PRO A 108 -8.55 14.26 12.23
CA PRO A 108 -7.64 14.67 13.30
C PRO A 108 -8.13 14.33 14.71
N ARG A 109 -9.45 14.33 14.91
CA ARG A 109 -10.04 14.11 16.24
C ARG A 109 -9.99 12.68 16.73
N VAL A 110 -10.02 11.70 15.82
CA VAL A 110 -10.09 10.27 16.18
C VAL A 110 -8.70 9.69 16.41
N SER A 111 -7.71 10.15 15.67
CA SER A 111 -6.36 9.59 15.67
C SER A 111 -5.51 10.01 16.87
N PHE A 112 -5.89 11.05 17.60
CA PHE A 112 -5.06 11.63 18.66
C PHE A 112 -5.67 11.54 20.07
N GLN A 113 -6.83 10.92 20.27
CA GLN A 113 -7.49 10.90 21.58
C GLN A 113 -6.93 9.82 22.50
N GLY A 114 -6.14 10.24 23.49
CA GLY A 114 -5.69 9.41 24.61
C GLY A 114 -4.66 8.34 24.22
N ASP A 115 -3.99 8.48 23.09
CA ASP A 115 -3.08 7.47 22.60
C ASP A 115 -1.63 7.78 22.96
N ARG A 116 -0.87 6.70 23.16
CA ARG A 116 0.58 6.73 23.21
C ARG A 116 1.13 6.20 21.90
N ALA A 117 2.22 6.80 21.44
CA ALA A 117 2.95 6.29 20.28
C ALA A 117 3.43 4.85 20.54
N ILE A 118 3.31 3.99 19.54
CA ILE A 118 3.71 2.59 19.61
C ILE A 118 4.76 2.31 18.53
N HIS A 119 5.89 1.75 18.95
CA HIS A 119 6.94 1.31 18.04
C HIS A 119 6.69 -0.15 17.63
N TYR A 120 5.87 -0.38 16.60
CA TYR A 120 5.54 -1.74 16.15
C TYR A 120 6.72 -2.50 15.57
N LEU A 121 7.76 -1.81 15.08
CA LEU A 121 9.01 -2.42 14.60
C LEU A 121 9.97 -2.83 15.73
N ARG A 122 9.69 -2.50 16.99
CA ARG A 122 10.59 -2.87 18.09
C ARG A 122 10.89 -4.37 18.12
N GLY A 123 12.18 -4.73 18.05
CA GLY A 123 12.64 -6.11 18.00
C GLY A 123 12.50 -6.83 16.67
N LYS A 124 12.09 -6.10 15.63
CA LYS A 124 12.02 -6.56 14.24
C LYS A 124 13.03 -5.77 13.41
N ASP A 125 13.72 -6.44 12.51
CA ASP A 125 14.67 -5.80 11.61
C ASP A 125 13.95 -5.45 10.30
N ALA A 126 14.03 -4.20 9.88
CA ALA A 126 13.60 -3.74 8.57
C ALA A 126 14.77 -3.84 7.58
N PHE A 127 14.47 -3.93 6.27
CA PHE A 127 15.54 -3.92 5.26
C PHE A 127 16.40 -2.65 5.34
N THR A 128 15.82 -1.55 5.77
CA THR A 128 16.53 -0.28 5.97
C THR A 128 17.46 -0.26 7.17
N ASP A 129 17.22 -1.08 8.22
CA ASP A 129 18.19 -1.28 9.30
C ASP A 129 19.46 -1.94 8.77
N TYR A 130 19.33 -3.01 7.96
CA TYR A 130 20.47 -3.68 7.33
C TYR A 130 21.23 -2.76 6.37
N LEU A 131 20.53 -1.92 5.61
CA LEU A 131 21.17 -0.93 4.75
C LEU A 131 21.94 0.11 5.56
N ALA A 132 21.35 0.64 6.65
CA ALA A 132 22.02 1.59 7.55
C ALA A 132 23.26 0.99 8.18
N ASP A 133 23.19 -0.27 8.66
CA ASP A 133 24.32 -0.99 9.21
C ASP A 133 25.42 -1.24 8.16
N ALA A 134 25.06 -1.34 6.88
CA ALA A 134 25.99 -1.42 5.75
C ALA A 134 26.53 -0.06 5.29
N GLY A 135 26.22 1.04 5.98
CA GLY A 135 26.75 2.37 5.71
C GLY A 135 25.92 3.23 4.76
N TYR A 136 24.68 2.85 4.48
CA TYR A 136 23.77 3.71 3.71
C TYR A 136 23.26 4.88 4.55
N GLU A 137 23.16 6.06 3.92
CA GLU A 137 22.35 7.15 4.47
C GLU A 137 20.89 6.92 4.12
N CYS A 138 20.04 6.64 5.13
CA CYS A 138 18.64 6.32 4.93
C CYS A 138 17.74 7.53 5.18
N GLY A 139 16.94 7.90 4.19
CA GLY A 139 15.96 8.99 4.25
C GLY A 139 14.53 8.52 3.98
N LEU A 140 13.57 9.08 4.73
CA LEU A 140 12.14 8.88 4.52
C LEU A 140 11.45 10.22 4.27
N SER A 141 10.65 10.28 3.20
CA SER A 141 9.72 11.37 2.93
C SER A 141 8.32 10.83 2.70
N GLY A 142 7.34 11.21 3.53
CA GLY A 142 5.93 10.92 3.37
C GLY A 142 5.34 9.98 4.41
N LYS A 143 4.37 9.18 4.03
CA LYS A 143 3.57 8.32 4.92
C LYS A 143 4.41 7.20 5.57
N TRP A 144 4.42 7.16 6.92
CA TRP A 144 4.97 6.03 7.66
C TRP A 144 3.93 4.94 7.91
N HIS A 145 2.95 5.23 8.73
CA HIS A 145 1.80 4.38 9.08
C HIS A 145 2.14 2.97 9.60
N MET A 146 3.29 2.83 10.25
CA MET A 146 3.76 1.62 10.95
C MET A 146 4.00 1.89 12.44
N GLY A 147 3.11 2.64 13.07
CA GLY A 147 3.19 3.11 14.45
C GLY A 147 3.75 4.52 14.55
N ASP A 148 4.53 4.81 15.58
CA ASP A 148 5.06 6.15 15.87
C ASP A 148 5.62 6.83 14.62
N SER A 149 4.92 7.87 14.17
CA SER A 149 5.32 8.68 13.02
C SER A 149 6.26 9.81 13.40
N PHE A 150 6.43 10.10 14.70
CA PHE A 150 7.21 11.24 15.19
C PHE A 150 8.69 10.93 15.32
N THR A 151 9.03 9.74 15.80
CA THR A 151 10.40 9.35 16.08
C THR A 151 11.02 8.59 14.90
N PRO A 152 12.19 9.02 14.40
CA PRO A 152 12.96 8.25 13.42
C PRO A 152 13.22 6.82 13.90
N GLN A 153 13.05 5.84 13.02
CA GLN A 153 13.25 4.42 13.32
C GLN A 153 13.65 3.66 12.05
N ALA A 154 13.91 2.37 12.14
CA ALA A 154 14.28 1.51 11.01
C ALA A 154 15.52 2.04 10.23
N GLY A 155 16.54 2.51 10.92
CA GLY A 155 17.78 3.00 10.29
C GLY A 155 17.68 4.38 9.63
N PHE A 156 16.50 5.02 9.61
CA PHE A 156 16.33 6.33 9.01
C PHE A 156 16.95 7.46 9.85
N THR A 157 17.74 8.32 9.20
CA THR A 157 18.33 9.53 9.79
C THR A 157 17.71 10.83 9.26
N TYR A 158 17.23 10.83 8.01
CA TYR A 158 16.38 11.88 7.47
C TYR A 158 14.93 11.46 7.59
N TRP A 159 14.10 12.25 8.31
CA TRP A 159 12.76 11.88 8.68
C TRP A 159 11.79 13.02 8.44
N ARG A 160 10.97 12.92 7.41
CA ARG A 160 9.96 13.90 7.01
C ARG A 160 8.66 13.15 6.73
N THR A 161 7.83 13.03 7.74
CA THR A 161 6.65 12.17 7.67
C THR A 161 5.35 12.95 7.71
N THR A 162 4.28 12.32 7.24
CA THR A 162 2.91 12.72 7.56
C THR A 162 2.51 12.13 8.91
N ALA A 163 1.63 12.84 9.63
CA ALA A 163 1.25 12.43 10.99
C ALA A 163 0.36 11.19 11.00
N ASN A 164 -0.48 11.03 9.98
CA ASN A 164 -1.53 10.02 9.90
C ASN A 164 -1.29 8.99 8.78
N GLY A 165 -2.15 7.97 8.76
CA GLY A 165 -2.22 7.00 7.67
C GLY A 165 -2.85 7.54 6.39
N GLY A 166 -3.81 8.48 6.50
CA GLY A 166 -4.34 9.29 5.40
C GLY A 166 -4.20 10.75 5.76
N GLU A 167 -3.99 11.62 4.78
CA GLU A 167 -3.82 13.05 5.01
C GLU A 167 -4.78 13.88 4.16
N ASN A 168 -5.07 15.06 4.63
CA ASN A 168 -5.71 16.06 3.80
C ASN A 168 -4.71 16.55 2.76
N TYR A 169 -5.10 16.50 1.49
CA TYR A 169 -4.19 16.85 0.41
C TYR A 169 -3.71 18.29 0.43
N MET A 170 -4.55 19.24 0.91
CA MET A 170 -4.25 20.69 0.89
C MET A 170 -3.85 21.26 2.26
N PHE A 171 -4.09 20.47 3.33
CA PHE A 171 -3.81 20.86 4.72
C PHE A 171 -3.19 19.71 5.51
N PRO A 172 -2.08 19.12 5.03
CA PRO A 172 -1.49 17.98 5.70
C PRO A 172 -0.89 18.37 7.05
N VAL A 173 -0.97 17.45 8.00
CA VAL A 173 -0.19 17.49 9.24
C VAL A 173 1.10 16.73 9.03
N VAL A 174 2.22 17.41 9.20
CA VAL A 174 3.54 16.89 8.88
C VAL A 174 4.51 17.01 10.05
N LEU A 175 5.49 16.12 10.05
CA LEU A 175 6.53 16.01 11.06
C LEU A 175 7.88 16.35 10.43
N GLU A 176 8.49 17.42 10.90
CA GLU A 176 9.79 17.92 10.41
C GLU A 176 10.68 18.31 11.60
N ASN A 177 11.92 17.81 11.63
CA ASN A 177 12.92 18.20 12.64
C ASN A 177 12.45 18.04 14.11
N GLY A 178 11.60 17.07 14.39
CA GLY A 178 11.04 16.89 15.73
C GLY A 178 9.88 17.85 16.06
N GLU A 179 9.36 18.54 15.06
CA GLU A 179 8.20 19.42 15.21
C GLU A 179 7.02 18.94 14.35
N MET A 180 5.83 19.05 14.87
CA MET A 180 4.59 18.79 14.16
C MET A 180 3.95 20.09 13.74
N THR A 181 3.61 20.21 12.45
CA THR A 181 2.96 21.42 11.90
C THR A 181 1.87 21.05 10.92
N MET A 182 0.80 21.85 10.91
CA MET A 182 -0.22 21.81 9.85
C MET A 182 0.19 22.77 8.75
N LYS A 183 0.43 22.26 7.56
CA LYS A 183 0.70 23.09 6.38
C LYS A 183 -0.63 23.55 5.77
N ARG A 184 -0.73 24.83 5.40
CA ARG A 184 -1.91 25.39 4.75
C ARG A 184 -1.62 25.67 3.29
N ASN A 185 -2.58 25.36 2.41
CA ASN A 185 -2.43 25.50 0.96
C ASN A 185 -1.17 24.81 0.44
N CYS A 186 -0.89 23.61 0.96
CA CYS A 186 0.28 22.80 0.65
C CYS A 186 -0.20 21.45 0.13
N TYR A 187 -0.08 21.23 -1.16
CA TYR A 187 -0.43 19.93 -1.73
C TYR A 187 0.55 18.86 -1.25
N VAL A 188 0.06 17.89 -0.48
CA VAL A 188 0.90 16.93 0.23
C VAL A 188 1.80 16.11 -0.71
N THR A 189 1.31 15.80 -1.93
CA THR A 189 2.09 15.07 -2.94
C THR A 189 3.33 15.86 -3.36
N ASN A 190 3.20 17.17 -3.58
CA ASN A 190 4.33 18.05 -3.87
C ASN A 190 5.28 18.16 -2.68
N TYR A 191 4.74 18.32 -1.46
CA TYR A 191 5.52 18.39 -0.23
C TYR A 191 6.40 17.16 -0.03
N ILE A 192 5.86 15.97 -0.28
CA ILE A 192 6.61 14.70 -0.19
C ILE A 192 7.76 14.68 -1.20
N ALA A 193 7.50 15.06 -2.44
CA ALA A 193 8.53 15.11 -3.48
C ALA A 193 9.60 16.19 -3.19
N ASP A 194 9.20 17.37 -2.70
CA ASP A 194 10.12 18.45 -2.35
C ASP A 194 11.10 18.03 -1.24
N ASN A 195 10.63 17.27 -0.24
CA ASN A 195 11.50 16.71 0.81
C ASN A 195 12.42 15.60 0.28
N ALA A 196 11.96 14.80 -0.67
CA ALA A 196 12.80 13.81 -1.37
C ALA A 196 13.92 14.50 -2.17
N LEU A 197 13.58 15.55 -2.92
CA LEU A 197 14.57 16.36 -3.65
C LEU A 197 15.55 17.03 -2.69
N ARG A 198 15.08 17.59 -1.60
CA ARG A 198 15.93 18.17 -0.55
C ARG A 198 16.91 17.13 0.02
N PHE A 199 16.47 15.91 0.28
CA PHE A 199 17.37 14.84 0.73
C PHE A 199 18.50 14.62 -0.28
N LEU A 200 18.16 14.50 -1.58
CA LEU A 200 19.14 14.33 -2.64
C LEU A 200 20.16 15.49 -2.74
N ASP A 201 19.76 16.70 -2.32
CA ASP A 201 20.66 17.87 -2.32
C ASP A 201 21.60 17.92 -1.11
N ILE A 202 21.15 17.45 0.07
CA ILE A 202 21.89 17.61 1.34
C ILE A 202 22.60 16.35 1.82
N ARG A 203 22.31 15.18 1.23
CA ARG A 203 22.89 13.89 1.60
C ARG A 203 24.40 13.87 1.54
N ASN A 204 25.03 13.01 2.29
CA ASN A 204 26.47 12.76 2.14
C ASN A 204 26.76 12.09 0.79
N GLN A 205 27.51 12.74 -0.06
CA GLN A 205 27.83 12.26 -1.41
C GLN A 205 28.84 11.09 -1.43
N GLU A 206 29.54 10.86 -0.32
CA GLU A 206 30.52 9.77 -0.15
C GLU A 206 29.89 8.44 0.25
N GLN A 207 28.58 8.45 0.60
CA GLN A 207 27.86 7.26 1.03
C GLN A 207 26.76 6.87 0.03
N PRO A 208 26.49 5.58 -0.15
CA PRO A 208 25.28 5.16 -0.83
C PRO A 208 24.05 5.61 -0.02
N PHE A 209 22.94 5.87 -0.69
CA PHE A 209 21.70 6.25 0.00
C PHE A 209 20.59 5.24 -0.23
N CYS A 210 19.70 5.16 0.75
CA CYS A 210 18.37 4.58 0.61
C CYS A 210 17.33 5.68 0.85
N LEU A 211 16.65 6.13 -0.20
CA LEU A 211 15.59 7.13 -0.11
C LEU A 211 14.22 6.47 -0.30
N ALA A 212 13.45 6.40 0.77
CA ALA A 212 12.06 5.97 0.75
C ALA A 212 11.14 7.19 0.53
N VAL A 213 10.38 7.17 -0.56
CA VAL A 213 9.40 8.20 -0.90
C VAL A 213 8.02 7.58 -0.85
N HIS A 214 7.28 7.87 0.20
CA HIS A 214 5.99 7.26 0.46
C HIS A 214 4.86 8.27 0.23
N PHE A 215 4.32 8.28 -0.99
CA PHE A 215 3.19 9.13 -1.32
C PHE A 215 1.93 8.67 -0.57
N THR A 216 1.11 9.62 -0.13
CA THR A 216 -0.26 9.35 0.31
C THR A 216 -1.21 9.21 -0.89
N ALA A 217 -0.84 9.74 -2.03
CA ALA A 217 -1.58 9.56 -3.28
C ALA A 217 -1.48 8.09 -3.77
N PRO A 218 -2.57 7.56 -4.38
CA PRO A 218 -3.86 8.15 -4.62
C PRO A 218 -4.94 7.83 -3.56
N HIS A 219 -4.59 7.63 -2.29
CA HIS A 219 -5.56 7.42 -1.20
C HIS A 219 -6.62 8.54 -1.18
N SER A 220 -7.84 8.22 -0.74
CA SER A 220 -8.87 9.25 -0.54
C SER A 220 -8.38 10.39 0.36
N PRO A 221 -8.97 11.63 0.25
CA PRO A 221 -10.19 12.03 -0.44
C PRO A 221 -9.99 12.35 -1.91
N TRP A 222 -11.06 12.18 -2.72
CA TRP A 222 -11.03 12.37 -4.18
C TRP A 222 -11.88 13.55 -4.68
N ALA A 223 -12.42 14.35 -3.78
CA ALA A 223 -13.23 15.52 -4.16
C ALA A 223 -12.38 16.57 -4.91
N GLU A 224 -13.04 17.36 -5.78
CA GLU A 224 -12.39 18.34 -6.65
C GLU A 224 -11.46 19.30 -5.88
N GLU A 225 -11.90 19.79 -4.74
CA GLU A 225 -11.17 20.72 -3.89
C GLU A 225 -9.94 20.12 -3.20
N CYS A 226 -9.78 18.81 -3.24
CA CYS A 226 -8.62 18.09 -2.68
C CYS A 226 -7.41 18.10 -3.62
N HIS A 227 -7.62 18.40 -4.90
CA HIS A 227 -6.57 18.25 -5.91
C HIS A 227 -6.33 19.58 -6.65
N PRO A 228 -5.09 19.83 -7.12
CA PRO A 228 -4.82 20.97 -7.99
C PRO A 228 -5.71 20.90 -9.24
N LYS A 229 -6.31 22.05 -9.57
CA LYS A 229 -7.27 22.15 -10.67
C LYS A 229 -6.71 21.63 -11.99
N GLU A 230 -5.43 21.88 -12.26
CA GLU A 230 -4.73 21.43 -13.47
C GLU A 230 -4.77 19.92 -13.69
N TYR A 231 -4.74 19.11 -12.62
CA TYR A 231 -4.83 17.65 -12.72
C TYR A 231 -6.28 17.16 -12.75
N TYR A 232 -7.17 17.79 -11.97
CA TYR A 232 -8.57 17.40 -11.91
C TYR A 232 -9.31 17.66 -13.22
N GLU A 233 -9.02 18.79 -13.88
CA GLU A 233 -9.62 19.20 -15.16
C GLU A 233 -9.25 18.25 -16.31
N LEU A 234 -8.10 17.59 -16.27
CA LEU A 234 -7.71 16.62 -17.30
C LEU A 234 -8.76 15.50 -17.46
N TYR A 235 -9.52 15.24 -16.42
CA TYR A 235 -10.48 14.13 -16.37
C TYR A 235 -11.94 14.59 -16.33
N ARG A 236 -12.21 15.87 -16.60
CA ARG A 236 -13.60 16.40 -16.55
C ARG A 236 -14.53 15.67 -17.52
N ASP A 237 -14.05 15.42 -18.71
CA ASP A 237 -14.81 14.76 -19.79
C ASP A 237 -14.34 13.33 -20.06
N CYS A 238 -13.56 12.73 -19.16
CA CYS A 238 -13.10 11.36 -19.28
C CYS A 238 -14.28 10.38 -19.15
N PRO A 239 -14.48 9.45 -20.08
CA PRO A 239 -15.56 8.48 -20.03
C PRO A 239 -15.35 7.42 -18.95
N PHE A 240 -14.08 7.17 -18.54
CA PHE A 240 -13.65 6.09 -17.64
C PHE A 240 -14.04 4.70 -18.14
N ASP A 241 -13.89 4.45 -19.45
CA ASP A 241 -14.18 3.15 -20.08
C ASP A 241 -13.22 2.05 -19.62
N SER A 242 -12.04 2.44 -19.12
CA SER A 242 -11.08 1.51 -18.49
C SER A 242 -11.56 0.93 -17.16
N ILE A 243 -12.60 1.52 -16.55
CA ILE A 243 -13.22 1.04 -15.31
C ILE A 243 -14.66 0.67 -15.60
N PRO A 244 -15.01 -0.62 -15.70
CA PRO A 244 -16.39 -1.05 -15.95
C PRO A 244 -17.32 -0.48 -14.89
N PHE A 245 -18.44 0.08 -15.33
CA PHE A 245 -19.50 0.46 -14.41
C PHE A 245 -20.28 -0.78 -13.98
N GLU A 246 -20.43 -0.95 -12.68
CA GLU A 246 -21.14 -2.04 -12.05
C GLU A 246 -22.05 -1.51 -10.95
N ASP A 247 -23.15 -2.23 -10.73
CA ASP A 247 -24.04 -1.97 -9.59
C ASP A 247 -23.29 -2.18 -8.27
N ILE A 248 -23.75 -1.50 -7.22
CA ILE A 248 -23.14 -1.59 -5.88
C ILE A 248 -23.03 -3.07 -5.47
N HIS A 249 -21.81 -3.46 -5.07
CA HIS A 249 -21.54 -4.80 -4.56
C HIS A 249 -22.42 -5.11 -3.33
N PRO A 250 -23.02 -6.29 -3.22
CA PRO A 250 -23.95 -6.63 -2.12
C PRO A 250 -23.30 -6.58 -0.72
N TRP A 251 -21.97 -6.64 -0.64
CA TRP A 251 -21.23 -6.54 0.61
C TRP A 251 -20.72 -5.13 0.92
N VAL A 252 -20.98 -4.17 0.05
CA VAL A 252 -20.81 -2.76 0.41
C VAL A 252 -21.88 -2.44 1.46
N PRO A 253 -21.54 -1.79 2.56
CA PRO A 253 -22.47 -1.50 3.64
C PRO A 253 -23.71 -0.79 3.15
N ASP A 254 -24.83 -1.19 3.74
CA ASP A 254 -26.16 -0.70 3.38
C ASP A 254 -26.23 0.83 3.43
N CYS A 255 -26.28 1.42 2.24
CA CYS A 255 -26.21 2.85 2.02
C CYS A 255 -27.55 3.57 2.35
N ASP A 256 -28.61 2.81 2.63
CA ASP A 256 -29.96 3.35 2.94
C ASP A 256 -30.12 3.70 4.43
N ILE A 257 -29.06 3.45 5.23
CA ILE A 257 -29.09 3.73 6.68
C ILE A 257 -28.22 4.94 6.99
N SER A 258 -28.79 5.94 7.66
CA SER A 258 -27.99 7.06 8.15
C SER A 258 -26.87 6.59 9.06
N PHE A 259 -25.71 7.26 9.04
CA PHE A 259 -24.57 6.92 9.91
C PHE A 259 -24.96 6.88 11.40
N ALA A 260 -25.87 7.75 11.82
CA ALA A 260 -26.37 7.79 13.19
C ALA A 260 -27.18 6.52 13.54
N ASP A 261 -27.96 6.00 12.60
CA ASP A 261 -28.76 4.80 12.79
C ASP A 261 -27.92 3.53 12.59
N TRP A 262 -26.94 3.56 11.69
CA TRP A 262 -25.98 2.49 11.52
C TRP A 262 -25.18 2.24 12.81
N LYS A 263 -24.71 3.28 13.50
CA LYS A 263 -24.02 3.15 14.80
C LYS A 263 -24.86 2.47 15.88
N LYS A 264 -26.17 2.49 15.79
CA LYS A 264 -27.09 1.90 16.78
C LYS A 264 -27.36 0.42 16.56
N LYS A 265 -27.03 -0.13 15.39
CA LYS A 265 -27.28 -1.53 15.07
C LYS A 265 -26.10 -2.39 15.54
N PRO A 266 -26.35 -3.55 16.19
CA PRO A 266 -25.30 -4.52 16.39
C PRO A 266 -24.93 -5.13 15.02
N HIS A 267 -23.77 -4.79 14.52
CA HIS A 267 -23.17 -5.42 13.33
C HIS A 267 -22.10 -6.40 13.81
N PRO A 268 -22.41 -7.71 13.91
CA PRO A 268 -21.40 -8.69 14.26
C PRO A 268 -20.32 -8.67 13.18
N GLY A 269 -19.11 -8.28 13.55
CA GLY A 269 -17.97 -8.24 12.68
C GLY A 269 -17.71 -6.94 11.89
N VAL A 270 -18.72 -6.06 11.72
CA VAL A 270 -18.51 -4.78 11.01
C VAL A 270 -18.13 -3.71 12.02
N ARG A 271 -16.83 -3.39 12.11
CA ARG A 271 -16.36 -2.44 13.13
C ARG A 271 -15.99 -1.07 12.62
N PHE A 272 -15.58 -0.93 11.38
CA PHE A 272 -15.31 0.35 10.75
C PHE A 272 -15.45 0.24 9.23
N ILE A 273 -16.57 0.67 8.74
CA ILE A 273 -16.66 1.10 7.36
C ILE A 273 -16.47 2.60 7.41
N HIS A 274 -15.66 3.12 6.51
CA HIS A 274 -15.51 4.55 6.36
C HIS A 274 -16.89 5.15 6.12
N ALA A 275 -17.49 5.67 7.18
CA ALA A 275 -18.86 6.18 7.21
C ALA A 275 -19.13 7.33 6.24
N ASN A 276 -18.08 7.81 5.58
CA ASN A 276 -18.16 8.90 4.62
C ASN A 276 -18.40 8.43 3.17
N TYR A 277 -18.50 7.12 2.93
CA TYR A 277 -18.49 6.56 1.57
C TYR A 277 -19.63 5.61 1.26
N ALA A 278 -20.71 5.66 2.03
CA ALA A 278 -21.91 4.94 1.64
C ALA A 278 -22.78 5.84 0.74
N PRO A 279 -22.59 5.85 -0.58
CA PRO A 279 -23.48 6.57 -1.48
C PRO A 279 -24.82 5.86 -1.49
N ILE A 280 -25.89 6.62 -1.47
CA ILE A 280 -27.22 6.09 -1.75
C ILE A 280 -27.19 5.50 -3.18
N ARG A 281 -27.90 4.39 -3.42
CA ARG A 281 -27.95 3.74 -4.75
C ARG A 281 -28.25 4.72 -5.89
N GLU A 282 -29.11 5.70 -5.64
CA GLU A 282 -29.48 6.76 -6.60
C GLU A 282 -28.29 7.70 -6.95
N THR A 283 -27.30 7.80 -6.09
CA THR A 283 -26.10 8.65 -6.29
C THR A 283 -24.86 7.85 -6.62
N TRP A 284 -24.98 6.52 -6.80
CA TRP A 284 -23.83 5.63 -6.99
C TRP A 284 -22.99 6.01 -8.22
N LEU A 285 -23.61 6.20 -9.37
CA LEU A 285 -22.87 6.56 -10.58
C LEU A 285 -22.18 7.93 -10.47
N PRO A 286 -22.84 9.01 -10.03
CA PRO A 286 -22.16 10.28 -9.77
C PRO A 286 -21.00 10.14 -8.80
N TYR A 287 -21.19 9.43 -7.71
CA TYR A 287 -20.15 9.17 -6.71
C TYR A 287 -18.93 8.42 -7.29
N CYS A 288 -19.16 7.36 -8.07
CA CYS A 288 -18.08 6.63 -8.75
C CYS A 288 -17.31 7.58 -9.69
N ARG A 289 -18.02 8.38 -10.49
CA ARG A 289 -17.40 9.29 -11.47
C ARG A 289 -16.58 10.40 -10.80
N GLU A 290 -17.05 10.95 -9.70
CA GLU A 290 -16.31 11.91 -8.90
C GLU A 290 -15.07 11.26 -8.29
N SER A 291 -15.22 10.08 -7.68
CA SER A 291 -14.11 9.31 -7.10
C SER A 291 -13.06 8.93 -8.15
N GLN A 292 -13.47 8.46 -9.32
CA GLN A 292 -12.59 8.13 -10.45
C GLN A 292 -11.79 9.33 -10.91
N ARG A 293 -12.45 10.49 -11.06
CA ARG A 293 -11.80 11.73 -11.48
C ARG A 293 -10.74 12.18 -10.50
N GLY A 294 -11.07 12.23 -9.22
CA GLY A 294 -10.11 12.62 -8.18
C GLY A 294 -8.98 11.60 -8.01
N TYR A 295 -9.28 10.30 -8.13
CA TYR A 295 -8.26 9.24 -8.10
C TYR A 295 -7.26 9.39 -9.26
N TYR A 296 -7.75 9.58 -10.50
CA TYR A 296 -6.87 9.79 -11.66
C TYR A 296 -6.07 11.07 -11.53
N ALA A 297 -6.68 12.15 -11.03
CA ALA A 297 -5.97 13.41 -10.75
C ALA A 297 -4.84 13.22 -9.73
N ALA A 298 -5.10 12.46 -8.65
CA ALA A 298 -4.10 12.14 -7.63
C ALA A 298 -2.94 11.30 -8.20
N VAL A 299 -3.25 10.29 -9.03
CA VAL A 299 -2.22 9.46 -9.70
C VAL A 299 -1.38 10.31 -10.65
N THR A 300 -2.00 11.16 -11.47
CA THR A 300 -1.27 12.03 -12.42
C THR A 300 -0.40 13.05 -11.70
N ALA A 301 -0.89 13.64 -10.62
CA ALA A 301 -0.09 14.55 -9.80
C ALA A 301 1.10 13.84 -9.13
N MET A 302 0.91 12.61 -8.70
CA MET A 302 1.99 11.78 -8.15
C MET A 302 3.00 11.40 -9.25
N ASP A 303 2.54 10.99 -10.43
CA ASP A 303 3.39 10.69 -11.59
C ASP A 303 4.29 11.88 -11.97
N ALA A 304 3.72 13.08 -12.01
CA ALA A 304 4.49 14.31 -12.27
C ALA A 304 5.60 14.51 -11.23
N ASN A 305 5.34 14.21 -9.96
CA ASN A 305 6.32 14.30 -8.89
C ASN A 305 7.37 13.18 -8.93
N VAL A 306 7.01 11.97 -9.36
CA VAL A 306 7.99 10.92 -9.69
C VAL A 306 8.92 11.41 -10.80
N GLY A 307 8.38 12.06 -11.84
CA GLY A 307 9.16 12.67 -12.91
C GLY A 307 10.23 13.65 -12.39
N ARG A 308 9.84 14.56 -11.49
CA ARG A 308 10.79 15.53 -10.86
C ARG A 308 11.94 14.82 -10.13
N ILE A 309 11.67 13.72 -9.44
CA ILE A 309 12.70 12.95 -8.73
C ILE A 309 13.63 12.23 -9.74
N LEU A 310 13.07 11.63 -10.79
CA LEU A 310 13.85 11.00 -11.86
C LEU A 310 14.77 12.02 -12.58
N ASP A 311 14.24 13.19 -12.91
CA ASP A 311 15.00 14.28 -13.53
C ASP A 311 16.15 14.76 -12.61
N ARG A 312 15.92 14.81 -11.30
CA ARG A 312 16.97 15.18 -10.33
C ARG A 312 18.08 14.12 -10.26
N LEU A 313 17.74 12.81 -10.32
CA LEU A 313 18.73 11.74 -10.40
C LEU A 313 19.53 11.81 -11.70
N GLU A 314 18.86 12.04 -12.83
CA GLU A 314 19.51 12.17 -14.14
C GLU A 314 20.44 13.38 -14.18
N ALA A 315 19.98 14.55 -13.79
CA ALA A 315 20.79 15.78 -13.72
C ALA A 315 21.98 15.66 -12.75
N GLY A 316 21.86 14.81 -11.72
CA GLY A 316 22.94 14.51 -10.78
C GLY A 316 23.89 13.39 -11.22
N GLY A 317 23.67 12.77 -12.38
CA GLY A 317 24.45 11.62 -12.84
C GLY A 317 24.29 10.38 -11.96
N LEU A 318 23.16 10.23 -11.25
CA LEU A 318 22.93 9.18 -10.27
C LEU A 318 22.11 8.00 -10.83
N LEU A 319 21.48 8.12 -12.00
CA LEU A 319 20.60 7.09 -12.54
C LEU A 319 21.28 5.72 -12.69
N ASP A 320 22.48 5.66 -13.27
CA ASP A 320 23.18 4.40 -13.52
C ASP A 320 23.65 3.71 -12.23
N SER A 321 23.76 4.47 -11.14
CA SER A 321 24.16 3.96 -9.81
C SER A 321 23.00 3.78 -8.85
N THR A 322 21.76 3.95 -9.31
CA THR A 322 20.57 3.88 -8.45
C THR A 322 19.60 2.79 -8.94
N MET A 323 19.31 1.84 -8.06
CA MET A 323 18.15 0.96 -8.25
C MET A 323 16.89 1.73 -7.83
N ILE A 324 15.90 1.78 -8.72
CA ILE A 324 14.63 2.45 -8.51
C ILE A 324 13.53 1.41 -8.42
N VAL A 325 12.75 1.46 -7.37
CA VAL A 325 11.58 0.59 -7.14
C VAL A 325 10.35 1.47 -7.01
N PHE A 326 9.31 1.15 -7.77
CA PHE A 326 8.00 1.77 -7.67
C PHE A 326 6.95 0.70 -7.37
N THR A 327 6.17 0.89 -6.30
CA THR A 327 5.10 -0.02 -5.89
C THR A 327 3.99 0.73 -5.15
N SER A 328 2.95 0.02 -4.72
CA SER A 328 1.92 0.49 -3.80
C SER A 328 1.82 -0.46 -2.61
N ASP A 329 1.28 0.00 -1.48
CA ASP A 329 1.07 -0.85 -0.32
C ASP A 329 -0.09 -1.84 -0.55
N ASN A 330 -1.17 -1.41 -1.18
CA ASN A 330 -2.29 -2.27 -1.61
C ASN A 330 -2.94 -1.73 -2.89
N GLY A 331 -3.81 -2.54 -3.50
CA GLY A 331 -4.60 -2.15 -4.64
C GLY A 331 -5.84 -1.33 -4.25
N SER A 332 -6.65 -0.99 -5.24
CA SER A 332 -7.90 -0.24 -5.05
C SER A 332 -8.90 -0.52 -6.17
N ASN A 333 -10.18 -0.43 -5.83
CA ASN A 333 -11.30 -0.46 -6.75
C ASN A 333 -11.88 0.95 -6.88
N MET A 334 -12.18 1.37 -8.10
CA MET A 334 -12.79 2.68 -8.38
C MET A 334 -14.11 2.51 -9.13
N GLY A 335 -14.91 1.51 -8.72
CA GLY A 335 -16.13 1.04 -9.36
C GLY A 335 -16.06 -0.41 -9.83
N HIS A 336 -14.85 -1.00 -9.92
CA HIS A 336 -14.69 -2.43 -10.20
C HIS A 336 -15.47 -3.25 -9.17
N HIS A 337 -16.19 -4.25 -9.62
CA HIS A 337 -17.09 -5.09 -8.80
C HIS A 337 -18.13 -4.30 -8.00
N GLY A 338 -18.47 -3.08 -8.43
CA GLY A 338 -19.37 -2.21 -7.67
C GLY A 338 -18.79 -1.72 -6.34
N ILE A 339 -17.47 -1.58 -6.24
CA ILE A 339 -16.75 -1.18 -5.03
C ILE A 339 -15.94 0.08 -5.32
N VAL A 340 -15.99 1.06 -4.40
CA VAL A 340 -15.03 2.17 -4.32
C VAL A 340 -14.23 2.01 -3.03
N GLY A 341 -12.93 1.69 -3.16
CA GLY A 341 -12.05 1.38 -2.04
C GLY A 341 -11.25 0.09 -2.25
N LYS A 342 -10.59 -0.37 -1.22
CA LYS A 342 -9.68 -1.53 -1.22
C LYS A 342 -10.32 -2.79 -0.60
N GLY A 343 -9.53 -3.72 -0.07
CA GLY A 343 -10.06 -4.96 0.50
C GLY A 343 -11.15 -4.73 1.54
N ASN A 344 -10.96 -3.75 2.43
CA ASN A 344 -11.96 -3.37 3.45
C ASN A 344 -13.06 -2.41 2.93
N GLY A 345 -13.16 -2.20 1.62
CA GLY A 345 -14.29 -1.53 0.98
C GLY A 345 -15.58 -2.35 0.99
N THR A 346 -15.50 -3.61 1.36
CA THR A 346 -16.65 -4.52 1.59
C THR A 346 -16.52 -5.23 2.92
N TYR A 347 -17.65 -5.75 3.38
CA TYR A 347 -17.65 -6.72 4.47
C TYR A 347 -18.65 -7.85 4.18
N PRO A 348 -18.21 -9.11 4.13
CA PRO A 348 -16.82 -9.59 4.28
C PRO A 348 -15.82 -8.91 3.36
N MET A 349 -14.54 -8.84 3.79
CA MET A 349 -13.49 -8.23 2.98
C MET A 349 -13.32 -8.96 1.64
N ASN A 350 -13.09 -8.18 0.59
CA ASN A 350 -12.82 -8.73 -0.74
C ASN A 350 -11.33 -8.97 -0.99
N MET A 351 -11.05 -9.92 -1.89
CA MET A 351 -9.71 -10.28 -2.34
C MET A 351 -9.60 -10.24 -3.88
N TYR A 352 -10.37 -9.36 -4.53
CA TYR A 352 -10.29 -9.21 -5.99
C TYR A 352 -8.90 -8.78 -6.45
N GLU A 353 -8.52 -9.17 -7.68
CA GLU A 353 -7.22 -8.80 -8.26
C GLU A 353 -6.97 -7.29 -8.17
N THR A 354 -8.00 -6.48 -8.33
CA THR A 354 -7.94 -5.01 -8.21
C THR A 354 -7.58 -4.52 -6.81
N SER A 355 -7.91 -5.27 -5.76
CA SER A 355 -7.55 -4.97 -4.37
C SER A 355 -6.19 -5.52 -3.95
N VAL A 356 -5.74 -6.64 -4.55
CA VAL A 356 -4.56 -7.35 -4.08
C VAL A 356 -3.34 -7.23 -5.00
N LYS A 357 -3.55 -6.93 -6.29
CA LYS A 357 -2.45 -6.63 -7.23
C LYS A 357 -2.05 -5.16 -7.13
N VAL A 358 -0.77 -4.95 -7.04
CA VAL A 358 -0.16 -3.61 -6.92
C VAL A 358 0.80 -3.35 -8.08
N PRO A 359 1.08 -2.09 -8.45
CA PRO A 359 2.11 -1.79 -9.40
C PRO A 359 3.46 -2.31 -8.92
N GLY A 360 4.29 -2.74 -9.84
CA GLY A 360 5.67 -3.14 -9.58
C GLY A 360 6.55 -2.77 -10.75
N ILE A 361 7.41 -1.76 -10.59
CA ILE A 361 8.40 -1.39 -11.58
C ILE A 361 9.76 -1.36 -10.89
N PHE A 362 10.74 -2.05 -11.48
CA PHE A 362 12.11 -2.12 -11.01
C PHE A 362 13.04 -1.67 -12.13
N ALA A 363 13.79 -0.60 -11.91
CA ALA A 363 14.70 -0.06 -12.90
C ALA A 363 16.10 0.15 -12.29
N TRP A 364 17.10 -0.35 -13.00
CA TRP A 364 18.50 -0.07 -12.69
C TRP A 364 19.28 -0.22 -14.02
N PRO A 365 19.61 0.89 -14.68
CA PRO A 365 20.26 0.87 -15.97
C PRO A 365 21.52 0.01 -15.98
N GLY A 366 21.64 -0.88 -16.97
CA GLY A 366 22.78 -1.80 -17.11
C GLY A 366 22.72 -3.06 -16.23
N HIS A 367 21.78 -3.17 -15.28
CA HIS A 367 21.63 -4.30 -14.36
C HIS A 367 20.29 -5.01 -14.51
N ILE A 368 19.21 -4.27 -14.72
CA ILE A 368 17.87 -4.79 -14.97
C ILE A 368 17.55 -4.59 -16.46
N PRO A 369 17.10 -5.62 -17.19
CA PRO A 369 16.68 -5.50 -18.59
C PRO A 369 15.60 -4.45 -18.79
N GLN A 370 15.76 -3.63 -19.83
CA GLN A 370 14.87 -2.51 -20.11
C GLN A 370 13.64 -2.92 -20.91
N GLY A 371 12.51 -2.30 -20.62
CA GLY A 371 11.25 -2.49 -21.36
C GLY A 371 10.64 -3.89 -21.23
N VAL A 372 11.00 -4.64 -20.19
CA VAL A 372 10.53 -6.01 -19.98
C VAL A 372 9.26 -6.02 -19.13
N VAL A 373 8.28 -6.84 -19.51
CA VAL A 373 7.11 -7.16 -18.71
C VAL A 373 7.22 -8.61 -18.23
N SER A 374 7.41 -8.79 -16.92
CA SER A 374 7.52 -10.12 -16.31
C SER A 374 6.17 -10.63 -15.84
N GLN A 375 5.84 -11.87 -16.22
CA GLN A 375 4.63 -12.58 -15.76
C GLN A 375 4.85 -13.36 -14.46
N THR A 376 6.03 -13.24 -13.87
CA THR A 376 6.40 -13.95 -12.64
C THR A 376 5.59 -13.42 -11.46
N MET A 377 5.03 -14.33 -10.67
CA MET A 377 4.33 -13.96 -9.44
C MET A 377 5.33 -13.65 -8.32
N VAL A 378 5.16 -12.50 -7.69
CA VAL A 378 5.93 -12.04 -6.53
C VAL A 378 5.01 -11.39 -5.50
N SER A 379 5.43 -11.32 -4.26
CA SER A 379 4.68 -10.68 -3.17
C SER A 379 5.56 -9.70 -2.40
N HIS A 380 4.95 -8.80 -1.64
CA HIS A 380 5.64 -7.86 -0.77
C HIS A 380 6.58 -8.53 0.24
N TYR A 381 6.27 -9.74 0.72
CA TYR A 381 7.20 -10.45 1.63
C TYR A 381 8.51 -10.88 0.94
N ASP A 382 8.58 -10.82 -0.41
CA ASP A 382 9.80 -11.07 -1.19
C ASP A 382 10.71 -9.83 -1.32
N PHE A 383 10.23 -8.64 -0.92
CA PHE A 383 10.96 -7.40 -1.14
C PHE A 383 12.23 -7.31 -0.31
N MET A 384 12.13 -7.52 1.01
CA MET A 384 13.31 -7.45 1.88
C MET A 384 14.47 -8.33 1.39
N PRO A 385 14.30 -9.65 1.15
CA PRO A 385 15.41 -10.48 0.64
C PRO A 385 15.91 -10.02 -0.73
N THR A 386 15.03 -9.54 -1.62
CA THR A 386 15.42 -9.08 -2.95
C THR A 386 16.20 -7.78 -2.92
N LEU A 387 15.71 -6.79 -2.18
CA LEU A 387 16.34 -5.49 -2.08
C LEU A 387 17.74 -5.61 -1.46
N LEU A 388 17.88 -6.41 -0.39
CA LEU A 388 19.17 -6.63 0.25
C LEU A 388 20.15 -7.37 -0.67
N GLU A 389 19.70 -8.40 -1.40
CA GLU A 389 20.54 -9.10 -2.38
C GLU A 389 20.98 -8.16 -3.50
N MET A 390 20.06 -7.38 -4.08
CA MET A 390 20.40 -6.42 -5.14
C MET A 390 21.34 -5.31 -4.67
N CYS A 391 21.26 -4.92 -3.40
CA CYS A 391 22.19 -3.97 -2.78
C CYS A 391 23.51 -4.60 -2.31
N GLY A 392 23.70 -5.92 -2.46
CA GLY A 392 24.88 -6.63 -2.00
C GLY A 392 25.02 -6.68 -0.48
N VAL A 393 23.93 -6.55 0.26
CA VAL A 393 23.91 -6.52 1.73
C VAL A 393 23.43 -7.88 2.26
N PRO A 394 24.31 -8.64 2.97
CA PRO A 394 23.91 -9.91 3.55
C PRO A 394 22.94 -9.71 4.71
N TYR A 395 21.97 -10.60 4.83
CA TYR A 395 21.05 -10.61 5.97
C TYR A 395 20.81 -12.03 6.48
N GLN A 396 20.43 -12.13 7.75
CA GLN A 396 19.99 -13.39 8.35
C GLN A 396 18.67 -13.12 9.10
N PRO A 397 17.55 -13.66 8.61
CA PRO A 397 16.27 -13.49 9.28
C PRO A 397 16.28 -14.21 10.64
N LYS A 398 15.70 -13.57 11.65
CA LYS A 398 15.54 -14.14 13.01
C LYS A 398 14.46 -15.23 13.07
N LYS A 399 13.59 -15.28 12.07
CA LYS A 399 12.50 -16.25 11.92
C LYS A 399 12.49 -16.78 10.48
N GLU A 400 11.86 -17.92 10.28
CA GLU A 400 11.57 -18.40 8.94
C GLU A 400 10.55 -17.46 8.26
N LEU A 401 10.92 -16.94 7.10
CA LEU A 401 10.12 -16.01 6.33
C LEU A 401 9.54 -16.70 5.08
N PRO A 402 8.31 -16.34 4.64
CA PRO A 402 7.75 -16.87 3.40
C PRO A 402 8.43 -16.29 2.15
N GLY A 403 9.08 -15.13 2.31
CA GLY A 403 9.74 -14.39 1.25
C GLY A 403 11.06 -15.01 0.82
N ARG A 404 11.31 -14.95 -0.48
CA ARG A 404 12.58 -15.33 -1.12
C ARG A 404 13.01 -14.21 -2.06
N SER A 405 14.29 -14.13 -2.36
CA SER A 405 14.77 -13.16 -3.35
C SER A 405 14.37 -13.57 -4.77
N PHE A 406 13.83 -12.61 -5.52
CA PHE A 406 13.60 -12.72 -6.96
C PHE A 406 14.62 -11.90 -7.79
N ALA A 407 15.78 -11.57 -7.22
CA ALA A 407 16.85 -10.83 -7.89
C ALA A 407 17.22 -11.45 -9.25
N ARG A 408 17.27 -12.79 -9.36
CA ARG A 408 17.54 -13.49 -10.63
C ARG A 408 16.45 -13.28 -11.70
N VAL A 409 15.22 -12.98 -11.29
CA VAL A 409 14.16 -12.56 -12.22
C VAL A 409 14.43 -11.14 -12.69
N LEU A 410 14.78 -10.25 -11.76
CA LEU A 410 15.08 -8.85 -12.08
C LEU A 410 16.30 -8.71 -13.00
N THR A 411 17.33 -9.55 -12.82
CA THR A 411 18.53 -9.54 -13.69
C THR A 411 18.33 -10.25 -15.04
N GLY A 412 17.16 -10.87 -15.25
CA GLY A 412 16.85 -11.64 -16.46
C GLY A 412 17.49 -13.05 -16.50
N GLU A 413 18.08 -13.50 -15.40
CA GLU A 413 18.68 -14.85 -15.30
C GLU A 413 17.64 -15.94 -15.13
N SER A 414 16.40 -15.60 -14.73
CA SER A 414 15.31 -16.57 -14.55
C SER A 414 13.97 -15.96 -14.95
N ASN A 415 13.09 -16.77 -15.54
CA ASN A 415 11.69 -16.43 -15.82
C ASN A 415 10.73 -17.16 -14.87
N SER A 416 11.24 -17.84 -13.86
CA SER A 416 10.46 -18.65 -12.92
C SER A 416 10.88 -18.31 -11.49
N PHE A 417 9.90 -18.23 -10.60
CA PHE A 417 10.13 -17.90 -9.20
C PHE A 417 9.21 -18.71 -8.26
N ARG A 418 7.89 -18.47 -8.34
CA ARG A 418 6.90 -19.17 -7.52
C ARG A 418 5.63 -19.44 -8.33
N ASP A 419 4.89 -20.47 -7.92
CA ASP A 419 3.65 -20.89 -8.57
C ASP A 419 2.40 -20.42 -7.82
N GLU A 420 2.58 -19.82 -6.63
CA GLU A 420 1.48 -19.32 -5.80
C GLU A 420 1.90 -18.15 -4.94
N VAL A 421 0.92 -17.35 -4.57
CA VAL A 421 1.02 -16.30 -3.55
C VAL A 421 -0.13 -16.41 -2.57
N VAL A 422 0.12 -15.99 -1.33
CA VAL A 422 -0.89 -15.91 -0.28
C VAL A 422 -1.07 -14.45 0.11
N VAL A 423 -2.33 -14.02 0.16
CA VAL A 423 -2.76 -12.70 0.65
C VAL A 423 -3.83 -12.94 1.70
N TYR A 424 -3.80 -12.20 2.79
CA TYR A 424 -4.78 -12.40 3.84
C TYR A 424 -4.95 -11.17 4.72
N ASP A 425 -6.05 -11.12 5.45
CA ASP A 425 -6.33 -10.12 6.46
C ASP A 425 -7.09 -10.73 7.62
N GLU A 426 -6.57 -10.58 8.83
CA GLU A 426 -7.18 -11.18 10.02
C GLU A 426 -8.31 -10.32 10.61
N TYR A 427 -8.35 -9.01 10.29
CA TYR A 427 -9.49 -8.17 10.62
C TYR A 427 -10.74 -8.57 9.84
N GLY A 428 -10.56 -8.91 8.57
CA GLY A 428 -11.63 -9.38 7.70
C GLY A 428 -11.82 -10.89 7.68
N PRO A 429 -11.34 -11.68 8.65
CA PRO A 429 -11.04 -13.11 8.74
C PRO A 429 -11.05 -13.82 7.38
N VAL A 430 -10.13 -13.40 6.51
CA VAL A 430 -10.04 -13.88 5.14
C VAL A 430 -8.62 -14.26 4.74
N ARG A 431 -8.47 -15.41 4.11
CA ARG A 431 -7.21 -15.94 3.59
C ARG A 431 -7.38 -16.36 2.13
N MET A 432 -6.46 -15.97 1.27
CA MET A 432 -6.51 -16.24 -0.15
C MET A 432 -5.21 -16.90 -0.60
N ILE A 433 -5.33 -17.94 -1.43
CA ILE A 433 -4.23 -18.50 -2.21
C ILE A 433 -4.52 -18.33 -3.70
N ARG A 434 -3.54 -17.79 -4.42
CA ARG A 434 -3.62 -17.54 -5.86
C ARG A 434 -2.51 -18.26 -6.58
N THR A 435 -2.87 -19.12 -7.52
CA THR A 435 -1.98 -19.76 -8.49
C THR A 435 -2.06 -19.02 -9.83
N ARG A 436 -1.35 -19.48 -10.87
CA ARG A 436 -1.48 -18.88 -12.21
C ARG A 436 -2.87 -18.99 -12.80
N GLU A 437 -3.58 -20.05 -12.47
CA GLU A 437 -4.85 -20.40 -13.10
C GLU A 437 -6.05 -20.16 -12.17
N TRP A 438 -5.85 -20.38 -10.87
CA TRP A 438 -6.96 -20.42 -9.92
C TRP A 438 -6.70 -19.53 -8.70
N LYS A 439 -7.78 -19.00 -8.15
CA LYS A 439 -7.80 -18.28 -6.88
C LYS A 439 -8.84 -18.89 -5.95
N LEU A 440 -8.43 -19.26 -4.75
CA LEU A 440 -9.32 -19.65 -3.66
C LEU A 440 -9.29 -18.56 -2.58
N VAL A 441 -10.46 -18.05 -2.22
CA VAL A 441 -10.66 -17.15 -1.08
C VAL A 441 -11.44 -17.91 -0.01
N HIS A 442 -10.82 -18.08 1.14
CA HIS A 442 -11.39 -18.75 2.29
C HIS A 442 -11.67 -17.76 3.41
N ARG A 443 -12.92 -17.66 3.83
CA ARG A 443 -13.36 -16.85 4.97
C ARG A 443 -13.77 -17.74 6.11
N TYR A 444 -13.26 -17.46 7.27
CA TYR A 444 -13.49 -18.30 8.43
C TYR A 444 -14.24 -17.53 9.53
N PRO A 445 -15.01 -18.21 10.42
CA PRO A 445 -15.20 -19.66 10.39
C PRO A 445 -16.23 -20.17 9.34
N ASP A 446 -17.12 -19.31 8.82
CA ASP A 446 -18.37 -19.73 8.16
C ASP A 446 -18.48 -19.33 6.68
N GLY A 447 -17.42 -18.80 6.06
CA GLY A 447 -17.43 -18.31 4.67
C GLY A 447 -18.12 -16.92 4.55
N PRO A 448 -18.62 -16.55 3.36
CA PRO A 448 -18.63 -17.32 2.12
C PRO A 448 -17.25 -17.48 1.49
N ASP A 449 -16.96 -18.67 0.99
CA ASP A 449 -15.75 -18.94 0.21
C ASP A 449 -15.96 -18.62 -1.28
N GLU A 450 -14.85 -18.40 -2.01
CA GLU A 450 -14.86 -18.12 -3.43
C GLU A 450 -13.78 -18.92 -4.15
N LEU A 451 -14.09 -19.37 -5.37
CA LEU A 451 -13.15 -20.04 -6.26
C LEU A 451 -13.30 -19.47 -7.68
N TYR A 452 -12.22 -18.90 -8.23
CA TYR A 452 -12.20 -18.25 -9.53
C TYR A 452 -11.22 -18.93 -10.49
N ASP A 453 -11.66 -19.12 -11.75
CA ASP A 453 -10.85 -19.56 -12.89
C ASP A 453 -10.27 -18.33 -13.59
N LEU A 454 -9.07 -17.94 -13.22
CA LEU A 454 -8.45 -16.68 -13.70
C LEU A 454 -8.02 -16.75 -15.18
N VAL A 455 -8.04 -17.92 -15.81
CA VAL A 455 -7.75 -18.08 -17.24
C VAL A 455 -8.98 -17.74 -18.08
N ASN A 456 -10.13 -18.24 -17.68
CA ASN A 456 -11.39 -18.07 -18.41
C ASN A 456 -12.23 -16.89 -17.88
N ASP A 457 -12.04 -16.51 -16.63
CA ASP A 457 -12.67 -15.38 -15.96
C ASP A 457 -11.63 -14.52 -15.20
N PRO A 458 -10.74 -13.80 -15.92
CA PRO A 458 -9.77 -12.91 -15.28
C PRO A 458 -10.42 -11.73 -14.54
N GLY A 459 -11.70 -11.49 -14.77
CA GLY A 459 -12.50 -10.46 -14.11
C GLY A 459 -13.19 -10.92 -12.84
N GLU A 460 -13.04 -12.21 -12.45
CA GLU A 460 -13.61 -12.74 -11.20
C GLU A 460 -15.13 -12.52 -11.06
N ARG A 461 -15.87 -12.83 -12.12
CA ARG A 461 -17.33 -12.64 -12.18
C ARG A 461 -18.13 -13.89 -11.82
N ASP A 462 -17.52 -15.06 -11.99
CA ASP A 462 -18.16 -16.35 -11.81
C ASP A 462 -17.52 -17.12 -10.64
N ASN A 463 -18.17 -17.05 -9.47
CA ASN A 463 -17.72 -17.81 -8.30
C ASN A 463 -18.10 -19.29 -8.44
N ARG A 464 -17.12 -20.13 -8.69
CA ARG A 464 -17.27 -21.57 -8.97
C ARG A 464 -17.11 -22.46 -7.74
N ILE A 465 -17.23 -21.91 -6.54
CA ILE A 465 -16.94 -22.63 -5.28
C ILE A 465 -17.85 -23.84 -5.06
N ASP A 466 -19.08 -23.78 -5.55
CA ASP A 466 -20.09 -24.83 -5.37
C ASP A 466 -20.12 -25.88 -6.49
N GLU A 467 -19.21 -25.77 -7.48
CA GLU A 467 -19.17 -26.74 -8.57
C GLU A 467 -18.61 -28.10 -8.11
N PRO A 468 -19.40 -29.20 -8.20
CA PRO A 468 -18.97 -30.52 -7.75
C PRO A 468 -17.73 -31.04 -8.49
N ALA A 469 -17.57 -30.68 -9.76
CA ALA A 469 -16.42 -31.07 -10.57
C ALA A 469 -15.09 -30.44 -10.06
N LEU A 470 -15.12 -29.33 -9.33
CA LEU A 470 -13.98 -28.61 -8.81
C LEU A 470 -13.67 -28.92 -7.33
N GLN A 471 -14.40 -29.82 -6.69
CA GLN A 471 -14.23 -30.16 -5.29
C GLN A 471 -12.80 -30.64 -4.96
N ALA A 472 -12.21 -31.47 -5.80
CA ALA A 472 -10.83 -31.94 -5.59
C ALA A 472 -9.80 -30.80 -5.69
N LEU A 473 -9.97 -29.86 -6.64
CA LEU A 473 -9.15 -28.68 -6.77
C LEU A 473 -9.28 -27.78 -5.55
N ARG A 474 -10.50 -27.47 -5.11
CA ARG A 474 -10.79 -26.69 -3.91
C ARG A 474 -10.06 -27.28 -2.69
N GLN A 475 -10.21 -28.60 -2.46
CA GLN A 475 -9.55 -29.29 -1.34
C GLN A 475 -8.03 -29.21 -1.43
N ALA A 476 -7.45 -29.38 -2.63
CA ALA A 476 -6.01 -29.26 -2.83
C ALA A 476 -5.50 -27.84 -2.54
N MET A 477 -6.19 -26.82 -3.01
CA MET A 477 -5.83 -25.42 -2.74
C MET A 477 -5.98 -25.07 -1.25
N GLN A 478 -7.06 -25.55 -0.61
CA GLN A 478 -7.27 -25.35 0.84
C GLN A 478 -6.15 -26.02 1.66
N ALA A 479 -5.74 -27.22 1.29
CA ALA A 479 -4.64 -27.93 1.98
C ALA A 479 -3.31 -27.18 1.82
N ARG A 480 -3.01 -26.63 0.62
CA ARG A 480 -1.82 -25.80 0.38
C ARG A 480 -1.87 -24.52 1.23
N LEU A 481 -3.01 -23.84 1.27
CA LEU A 481 -3.21 -22.65 2.08
C LEU A 481 -3.00 -22.92 3.58
N THR A 482 -3.60 -24.01 4.10
CA THR A 482 -3.42 -24.43 5.48
C THR A 482 -1.96 -24.75 5.78
N HIS A 483 -1.29 -25.53 4.93
CA HIS A 483 0.11 -25.86 5.10
C HIS A 483 1.00 -24.60 5.12
N TRP A 484 0.71 -23.60 4.27
CA TRP A 484 1.46 -22.34 4.28
C TRP A 484 1.35 -21.62 5.62
N PHE A 485 0.14 -21.54 6.21
CA PHE A 485 -0.06 -20.97 7.53
C PHE A 485 0.62 -21.78 8.64
N ASP A 486 0.56 -23.10 8.56
CA ASP A 486 1.26 -23.99 9.53
C ASP A 486 2.79 -23.77 9.54
N CYS A 487 3.36 -23.40 8.39
CA CYS A 487 4.80 -23.10 8.28
C CYS A 487 5.18 -21.73 8.84
N TYR A 488 4.38 -20.69 8.61
CA TYR A 488 4.84 -19.31 8.79
C TYR A 488 4.17 -18.54 9.91
N VAL A 489 3.04 -18.99 10.43
CA VAL A 489 2.33 -18.26 11.50
C VAL A 489 3.07 -18.42 12.84
N ASP A 490 3.28 -17.30 13.53
CA ASP A 490 3.62 -17.31 14.94
C ASP A 490 2.33 -17.57 15.75
N PRO A 491 2.23 -18.73 16.46
CA PRO A 491 1.00 -19.06 17.18
C PRO A 491 0.55 -18.03 18.23
N ALA A 492 1.47 -17.20 18.70
CA ALA A 492 1.16 -16.11 19.63
C ALA A 492 0.53 -14.90 18.93
N LEU A 493 0.67 -14.80 17.60
CA LEU A 493 0.20 -13.70 16.77
C LEU A 493 -0.82 -14.16 15.72
N ASP A 494 -1.40 -15.36 15.89
CA ASP A 494 -2.41 -15.91 14.97
C ASP A 494 -3.77 -15.23 15.19
N GLY A 495 -4.11 -14.31 14.28
CA GLY A 495 -5.38 -13.57 14.33
C GLY A 495 -6.62 -14.41 14.07
N SER A 496 -6.48 -15.67 13.60
CA SER A 496 -7.61 -16.58 13.45
C SER A 496 -8.12 -17.11 14.80
N ARG A 497 -7.37 -16.92 15.87
CA ARG A 497 -7.72 -17.43 17.22
C ARG A 497 -8.45 -16.44 18.11
N GLU A 498 -8.50 -15.18 17.74
CA GLU A 498 -9.22 -14.15 18.45
C GLU A 498 -9.68 -13.03 17.50
N ASP A 499 -10.70 -12.28 17.91
CA ASP A 499 -11.18 -11.14 17.13
C ASP A 499 -10.12 -10.05 17.01
N VAL A 500 -9.77 -9.71 15.80
CA VAL A 500 -9.01 -8.50 15.47
C VAL A 500 -9.96 -7.29 15.47
N ARG A 501 -9.61 -6.24 16.20
CA ARG A 501 -10.56 -5.16 16.52
C ARG A 501 -10.28 -3.83 15.81
N GLY A 502 -9.75 -3.84 14.59
CA GLY A 502 -9.53 -2.61 13.84
C GLY A 502 -8.66 -1.58 14.57
N GLY A 503 -7.66 -2.05 15.28
CA GLY A 503 -6.69 -1.24 16.01
C GLY A 503 -5.26 -1.66 15.69
N GLY A 504 -5.10 -2.42 14.62
CA GLY A 504 -3.82 -2.87 14.10
C GLY A 504 -3.25 -4.12 14.77
N GLN A 505 -3.77 -4.54 15.91
CA GLN A 505 -3.19 -5.64 16.68
C GLN A 505 -4.25 -6.47 17.40
N LEU A 506 -3.88 -7.68 17.81
CA LEU A 506 -4.72 -8.55 18.62
C LEU A 506 -4.99 -7.91 19.99
N THR A 507 -6.18 -8.15 20.56
CA THR A 507 -6.57 -7.61 21.87
C THR A 507 -5.77 -8.21 23.03
N SER A 508 -5.31 -9.46 22.88
CA SER A 508 -4.43 -10.15 23.84
C SER A 508 -2.98 -9.63 23.78
N HIS A 509 -2.57 -8.96 22.70
CA HIS A 509 -1.26 -8.37 22.51
C HIS A 509 -1.32 -6.87 22.77
N SER A 510 -0.96 -6.46 23.97
CA SER A 510 -0.55 -5.07 24.23
C SER A 510 0.96 -4.98 24.00
N PHE A 511 1.39 -4.25 22.97
CA PHE A 511 2.77 -3.79 22.88
C PHE A 511 2.98 -2.80 24.04
N LYS A 512 3.46 -3.33 25.17
CA LYS A 512 3.82 -2.54 26.36
C LYS A 512 5.14 -1.86 26.18
#